data_3b1a7e02311aeb79f4772c7a70568471
#
_entry.id   3b1a7e02311aeb79f4772c7a70568471
#
_cell.length_a   1.000
_cell.length_b   1.000
_cell.length_c   1.000
_cell.angle_alpha   90.00
_cell.angle_beta   90.00
_cell.angle_gamma   90.00
#
_symmetry.space_group_name_H-M   'P 1'
#
loop_
_entity.id
_entity.type
_entity.pdbx_description
1 polymer ?
#
loop_
_entity_poly.entity_id
_entity_poly.type
_entity_poly.pdbx_seq_one_letter_code
_entity_poly.pdbx_strand_id
1 'polypeptide(L)'
;PTPLYFAQRLTEDLGGAKIYLKREDLLHTGAHKINNAMGQILLAKRMGKKRIIAETGAGMHGVATATVAAQFGLECIVYMGEEDIRRQKLNVFKMNLLAAEVRPVTSGSKTLKDATNEAIRDWVTNVENTYYLIGSVVGPHPYPMMVRDFQSIIGRETRDQFKTITNIEHESSIPNTLIACVGGGSNAIGM
;
A
#
# COMPACT_ATOMS: atom_id res chain seq x y z
N PRO A 1 7.58 12.57 7.03
CA PRO A 1 6.42 12.94 6.21
C PRO A 1 6.83 13.19 4.75
N THR A 2 5.96 12.82 3.81
CA THR A 2 6.14 13.18 2.40
C THR A 2 5.68 14.62 2.17
N PRO A 3 6.29 15.38 1.24
CA PRO A 3 5.90 16.76 1.02
C PRO A 3 4.53 16.88 0.33
N LEU A 4 3.83 17.97 0.64
CA LEU A 4 2.72 18.46 -0.15
C LEU A 4 3.29 19.51 -1.13
N TYR A 5 3.38 19.13 -2.40
CA TYR A 5 4.03 19.92 -3.46
C TYR A 5 3.01 20.76 -4.22
N PHE A 6 3.21 22.08 -4.28
CA PHE A 6 2.41 22.95 -5.14
C PHE A 6 2.86 22.80 -6.60
N ALA A 7 1.99 22.28 -7.44
CA ALA A 7 2.27 22.06 -8.86
C ALA A 7 1.98 23.35 -9.65
N GLN A 8 2.84 24.37 -9.50
CA GLN A 8 2.65 25.71 -10.04
C GLN A 8 2.42 25.69 -11.56
N ARG A 9 3.31 25.07 -12.32
CA ARG A 9 3.21 25.04 -13.78
C ARG A 9 1.92 24.39 -14.27
N LEU A 10 1.54 23.24 -13.64
CA LEU A 10 0.31 22.56 -13.98
C LEU A 10 -0.93 23.41 -13.62
N THR A 11 -0.88 24.15 -12.51
CA THR A 11 -1.92 25.10 -12.11
C THR A 11 -2.08 26.22 -13.14
N GLU A 12 -0.97 26.81 -13.59
CA GLU A 12 -0.94 27.87 -14.59
C GLU A 12 -1.43 27.38 -15.96
N ASP A 13 -0.96 26.23 -16.41
CA ASP A 13 -1.33 25.63 -17.70
C ASP A 13 -2.84 25.32 -17.80
N LEU A 14 -3.45 24.89 -16.69
CA LEU A 14 -4.87 24.57 -16.66
C LEU A 14 -5.78 25.78 -16.35
N GLY A 15 -5.23 26.86 -15.80
CA GLY A 15 -5.94 28.12 -15.59
C GLY A 15 -7.12 28.03 -14.60
N GLY A 16 -7.11 27.08 -13.67
CA GLY A 16 -8.21 26.82 -12.74
C GLY A 16 -7.80 26.78 -11.26
N ALA A 17 -8.20 25.73 -10.57
CA ALA A 17 -7.89 25.55 -9.15
C ALA A 17 -6.39 25.34 -8.92
N LYS A 18 -5.88 25.77 -7.76
CA LYS A 18 -4.51 25.47 -7.33
C LYS A 18 -4.36 23.98 -7.10
N ILE A 19 -3.35 23.38 -7.73
CA ILE A 19 -3.11 21.92 -7.69
C ILE A 19 -1.95 21.62 -6.75
N TYR A 20 -2.20 20.75 -5.78
CA TYR A 20 -1.21 20.25 -4.85
C TYR A 20 -1.08 18.73 -4.98
N LEU A 21 0.14 18.22 -4.93
CA LEU A 21 0.45 16.80 -5.01
C LEU A 21 0.99 16.32 -3.66
N LYS A 22 0.30 15.41 -3.01
CA LYS A 22 0.84 14.66 -1.86
C LYS A 22 1.77 13.58 -2.40
N ARG A 23 3.07 13.76 -2.21
CA ARG A 23 4.15 13.03 -2.90
C ARG A 23 4.47 11.68 -2.23
N GLU A 24 3.46 10.78 -2.19
CA GLU A 24 3.66 9.41 -1.65
C GLU A 24 4.59 8.55 -2.54
N ASP A 25 4.89 8.98 -3.74
CA ASP A 25 5.92 8.42 -4.63
C ASP A 25 7.34 8.60 -4.09
N LEU A 26 7.56 9.52 -3.17
CA LEU A 26 8.85 9.73 -2.50
C LEU A 26 9.06 8.85 -1.26
N LEU A 27 8.07 8.06 -0.89
CA LEU A 27 8.25 7.06 0.14
C LEU A 27 9.20 5.95 -0.32
N HIS A 28 9.84 5.29 0.65
CA HIS A 28 10.58 4.07 0.39
C HIS A 28 9.68 3.06 -0.35
N THR A 29 10.17 2.43 -1.39
CA THR A 29 9.45 1.60 -2.38
C THR A 29 8.66 2.34 -3.46
N GLY A 30 8.56 3.68 -3.40
CA GLY A 30 7.96 4.49 -4.46
C GLY A 30 6.43 4.58 -4.43
N ALA A 31 5.78 4.23 -3.31
CA ALA A 31 4.32 4.33 -3.15
C ALA A 31 3.88 4.28 -1.69
N HIS A 32 2.63 4.67 -1.43
CA HIS A 32 1.99 4.68 -0.11
C HIS A 32 1.90 3.30 0.58
N LYS A 33 2.07 2.20 -0.15
CA LYS A 33 1.89 0.84 0.37
C LYS A 33 2.79 0.51 1.57
N ILE A 34 3.96 1.13 1.66
CA ILE A 34 4.90 0.91 2.75
C ILE A 34 4.34 1.35 4.11
N ASN A 35 3.47 2.36 4.18
CA ASN A 35 2.85 2.82 5.42
C ASN A 35 2.09 1.69 6.10
N ASN A 36 1.19 1.06 5.35
CA ASN A 36 0.40 -0.08 5.82
C ASN A 36 1.28 -1.31 6.06
N ALA A 37 2.21 -1.61 5.15
CA ALA A 37 3.08 -2.77 5.29
C ALA A 37 3.93 -2.70 6.57
N MET A 38 4.47 -1.52 6.90
CA MET A 38 5.23 -1.29 8.13
C MET A 38 4.37 -1.50 9.38
N GLY A 39 3.16 -0.95 9.40
CA GLY A 39 2.22 -1.15 10.53
C GLY A 39 1.89 -2.62 10.75
N GLN A 40 1.56 -3.33 9.69
CA GLN A 40 1.17 -4.74 9.78
C GLN A 40 2.35 -5.67 10.11
N ILE A 41 3.57 -5.39 9.61
CA ILE A 41 4.73 -6.23 9.96
C ILE A 41 5.08 -6.14 11.44
N LEU A 42 4.93 -4.95 12.04
CA LEU A 42 5.14 -4.76 13.48
C LEU A 42 4.09 -5.54 14.30
N LEU A 43 2.83 -5.58 13.84
CA LEU A 43 1.80 -6.44 14.44
C LEU A 43 2.17 -7.92 14.31
N ALA A 44 2.58 -8.38 13.13
CA ALA A 44 3.00 -9.76 12.90
C ALA A 44 4.14 -10.18 13.84
N LYS A 45 5.15 -9.32 14.02
CA LYS A 45 6.25 -9.53 14.98
C LYS A 45 5.74 -9.63 16.42
N ARG A 46 4.87 -8.71 16.83
CA ARG A 46 4.27 -8.72 18.17
C ARG A 46 3.46 -9.99 18.44
N MET A 47 2.82 -10.54 17.41
CA MET A 47 2.09 -11.80 17.45
C MET A 47 3.01 -13.04 17.38
N GLY A 48 4.33 -12.87 17.27
CA GLY A 48 5.28 -13.98 17.17
C GLY A 48 5.27 -14.72 15.84
N LYS A 49 4.66 -14.15 14.79
CA LYS A 49 4.60 -14.77 13.46
C LYS A 49 5.97 -14.82 12.80
N LYS A 50 6.22 -15.89 12.06
CA LYS A 50 7.52 -16.17 11.40
C LYS A 50 7.45 -16.01 9.90
N ARG A 51 6.26 -16.10 9.34
CA ARG A 51 5.98 -16.14 7.91
C ARG A 51 4.94 -15.07 7.56
N ILE A 52 5.21 -14.35 6.50
CA ILE A 52 4.32 -13.32 5.95
C ILE A 52 3.84 -13.76 4.59
N ILE A 53 2.56 -13.65 4.34
CA ILE A 53 2.00 -13.80 3.01
C ILE A 53 1.25 -12.54 2.59
N ALA A 54 1.26 -12.28 1.29
CA ALA A 54 0.52 -11.17 0.69
C ALA A 54 0.04 -11.56 -0.71
N GLU A 55 -0.98 -10.85 -1.17
CA GLU A 55 -1.38 -10.82 -2.56
C GLU A 55 -0.88 -9.54 -3.24
N THR A 56 -0.70 -9.57 -4.54
CA THR A 56 -0.42 -8.35 -5.31
C THR A 56 -0.90 -8.48 -6.75
N GLY A 57 -1.36 -7.38 -7.33
CA GLY A 57 -1.67 -7.24 -8.75
C GLY A 57 -0.60 -6.43 -9.46
N ALA A 58 -0.60 -5.11 -9.32
CA ALA A 58 0.42 -4.22 -9.90
C ALA A 58 1.83 -4.40 -9.30
N GLY A 59 1.99 -5.19 -8.25
CA GLY A 59 3.28 -5.51 -7.63
C GLY A 59 3.73 -4.55 -6.53
N MET A 60 3.17 -3.36 -6.39
CA MET A 60 3.63 -2.37 -5.41
C MET A 60 3.42 -2.82 -3.97
N HIS A 61 2.29 -3.49 -3.68
CA HIS A 61 2.05 -4.05 -2.36
C HIS A 61 3.01 -5.21 -2.06
N GLY A 62 3.25 -6.10 -3.03
CA GLY A 62 4.23 -7.18 -2.91
C GLY A 62 5.63 -6.67 -2.62
N VAL A 63 6.09 -5.64 -3.35
CA VAL A 63 7.40 -5.00 -3.08
C VAL A 63 7.47 -4.40 -1.69
N ALA A 64 6.43 -3.69 -1.23
CA ALA A 64 6.40 -3.12 0.12
C ALA A 64 6.43 -4.22 1.19
N THR A 65 5.67 -5.30 1.01
CA THR A 65 5.66 -6.45 1.93
C THR A 65 7.02 -7.15 1.96
N ALA A 66 7.62 -7.43 0.80
CA ALA A 66 8.94 -8.02 0.71
C ALA A 66 10.01 -7.16 1.40
N THR A 67 9.93 -5.84 1.22
CA THR A 67 10.85 -4.88 1.86
C THR A 67 10.80 -4.97 3.38
N VAL A 68 9.60 -4.89 3.97
CA VAL A 68 9.49 -4.95 5.44
C VAL A 68 9.79 -6.35 5.97
N ALA A 69 9.44 -7.41 5.25
CA ALA A 69 9.77 -8.77 5.64
C ALA A 69 11.29 -8.99 5.67
N ALA A 70 12.02 -8.55 4.64
CA ALA A 70 13.48 -8.60 4.59
C ALA A 70 14.10 -7.80 5.74
N GLN A 71 13.61 -6.59 6.01
CA GLN A 71 14.10 -5.75 7.12
C GLN A 71 14.00 -6.44 8.48
N PHE A 72 12.94 -7.23 8.70
CA PHE A 72 12.71 -7.90 9.98
C PHE A 72 13.10 -9.37 10.00
N GLY A 73 13.68 -9.90 8.93
CA GLY A 73 14.13 -11.28 8.83
C GLY A 73 13.00 -12.32 8.87
N LEU A 74 11.86 -11.99 8.27
CA LEU A 74 10.70 -12.88 8.21
C LEU A 74 10.60 -13.51 6.81
N GLU A 75 10.18 -14.77 6.76
CA GLU A 75 9.84 -15.43 5.49
C GLU A 75 8.71 -14.68 4.79
N CYS A 76 8.85 -14.47 3.49
CA CYS A 76 7.86 -13.72 2.70
C CYS A 76 7.44 -14.47 1.45
N ILE A 77 6.15 -14.68 1.29
CA ILE A 77 5.54 -15.27 0.10
C ILE A 77 4.52 -14.29 -0.47
N VAL A 78 4.64 -14.00 -1.76
CA VAL A 78 3.73 -13.09 -2.46
C VAL A 78 3.00 -13.85 -3.57
N TYR A 79 1.69 -13.97 -3.45
CA TYR A 79 0.83 -14.51 -4.48
C TYR A 79 0.55 -13.46 -5.54
N MET A 80 0.76 -13.82 -6.81
CA MET A 80 0.56 -12.91 -7.93
C MET A 80 0.01 -13.66 -9.13
N GLY A 81 -1.01 -13.13 -9.79
CA GLY A 81 -1.55 -13.72 -11.00
C GLY A 81 -0.51 -13.79 -12.12
N GLU A 82 -0.51 -14.89 -12.89
CA GLU A 82 0.46 -15.11 -13.97
C GLU A 82 0.46 -13.96 -15.01
N GLU A 83 -0.71 -13.40 -15.33
CA GLU A 83 -0.82 -12.24 -16.21
C GLU A 83 -0.20 -10.98 -15.60
N ASP A 84 -0.37 -10.78 -14.32
CA ASP A 84 0.22 -9.64 -13.60
C ASP A 84 1.75 -9.80 -13.50
N ILE A 85 2.25 -11.01 -13.26
CA ILE A 85 3.70 -11.32 -13.29
C ILE A 85 4.30 -10.94 -14.64
N ARG A 86 3.63 -11.30 -15.73
CA ARG A 86 4.09 -10.98 -17.08
C ARG A 86 4.18 -9.48 -17.34
N ARG A 87 3.20 -8.72 -16.83
CA ARG A 87 3.12 -7.26 -17.00
C ARG A 87 4.09 -6.50 -16.09
N GLN A 88 4.38 -7.04 -14.91
CA GLN A 88 5.07 -6.35 -13.82
C GLN A 88 6.44 -6.98 -13.46
N LYS A 89 7.18 -7.40 -14.47
CA LYS A 89 8.48 -8.09 -14.33
C LYS A 89 9.46 -7.35 -13.42
N LEU A 90 9.49 -6.02 -13.47
CA LEU A 90 10.38 -5.22 -12.62
C LEU A 90 10.03 -5.35 -11.14
N ASN A 91 8.74 -5.37 -10.79
CA ASN A 91 8.31 -5.53 -9.41
C ASN A 91 8.57 -6.96 -8.92
N VAL A 92 8.38 -7.97 -9.77
CA VAL A 92 8.76 -9.36 -9.48
C VAL A 92 10.27 -9.47 -9.20
N PHE A 93 11.09 -8.85 -10.03
CA PHE A 93 12.54 -8.80 -9.80
C PHE A 93 12.89 -8.16 -8.45
N LYS A 94 12.26 -7.03 -8.10
CA LYS A 94 12.48 -6.37 -6.79
C LYS A 94 12.10 -7.28 -5.62
N MET A 95 10.98 -7.99 -5.70
CA MET A 95 10.55 -8.93 -4.66
C MET A 95 11.54 -10.07 -4.49
N ASN A 96 12.01 -10.66 -5.59
CA ASN A 96 13.01 -11.73 -5.56
C ASN A 96 14.38 -11.24 -5.00
N LEU A 97 14.79 -10.01 -5.35
CA LEU A 97 16.00 -9.40 -4.79
C LEU A 97 15.94 -9.23 -3.26
N LEU A 98 14.73 -9.04 -2.73
CA LEU A 98 14.43 -8.94 -1.30
C LEU A 98 14.19 -10.32 -0.66
N ALA A 99 14.54 -11.40 -1.35
CA ALA A 99 14.36 -12.78 -0.92
C ALA A 99 12.89 -13.20 -0.66
N ALA A 100 11.92 -12.50 -1.22
CA ALA A 100 10.54 -12.95 -1.20
C ALA A 100 10.29 -13.99 -2.31
N GLU A 101 9.55 -15.04 -2.00
CA GLU A 101 9.07 -16.00 -2.97
C GLU A 101 7.83 -15.47 -3.68
N VAL A 102 7.88 -15.28 -4.99
CA VAL A 102 6.69 -14.91 -5.78
C VAL A 102 6.05 -16.18 -6.32
N ARG A 103 4.84 -16.50 -5.85
CA ARG A 103 4.07 -17.67 -6.29
C ARG A 103 3.07 -17.29 -7.38
N PRO A 104 3.22 -17.84 -8.59
CA PRO A 104 2.28 -17.58 -9.66
C PRO A 104 0.94 -18.26 -9.41
N VAL A 105 -0.15 -17.53 -9.67
CA VAL A 105 -1.51 -18.08 -9.66
C VAL A 105 -1.99 -18.23 -11.09
N THR A 106 -2.21 -19.47 -11.49
CA THR A 106 -2.58 -19.86 -12.85
C THR A 106 -4.06 -20.18 -13.05
N SER A 107 -4.83 -20.19 -11.96
CA SER A 107 -6.27 -20.43 -11.96
C SER A 107 -7.09 -19.15 -12.25
N GLY A 108 -8.31 -19.31 -12.71
CA GLY A 108 -9.26 -18.22 -12.93
C GLY A 108 -8.80 -17.20 -13.97
N SER A 109 -8.95 -15.91 -13.67
CA SER A 109 -8.53 -14.79 -14.53
C SER A 109 -7.03 -14.52 -14.47
N LYS A 110 -6.29 -15.22 -13.59
CA LYS A 110 -4.85 -15.08 -13.38
C LYS A 110 -4.42 -13.67 -12.97
N THR A 111 -5.27 -13.01 -12.20
CA THR A 111 -5.09 -11.62 -11.73
C THR A 111 -5.25 -11.51 -10.21
N LEU A 112 -5.25 -10.27 -9.69
CA LEU A 112 -5.31 -9.97 -8.25
C LEU A 112 -6.39 -10.74 -7.49
N LYS A 113 -7.60 -10.93 -8.06
CA LYS A 113 -8.70 -11.66 -7.39
C LYS A 113 -8.29 -13.10 -7.06
N ASP A 114 -7.68 -13.77 -8.00
CA ASP A 114 -7.28 -15.18 -7.83
C ASP A 114 -6.06 -15.28 -6.88
N ALA A 115 -5.14 -14.31 -6.97
CA ALA A 115 -4.03 -14.19 -6.03
C ALA A 115 -4.52 -14.00 -4.59
N THR A 116 -5.54 -13.18 -4.38
CA THR A 116 -6.18 -12.99 -3.06
C THR A 116 -6.76 -14.30 -2.53
N ASN A 117 -7.47 -15.06 -3.37
CA ASN A 117 -8.05 -16.33 -2.97
C ASN A 117 -6.99 -17.35 -2.54
N GLU A 118 -5.88 -17.46 -3.29
CA GLU A 118 -4.78 -18.38 -2.94
C GLU A 118 -4.06 -17.93 -1.65
N ALA A 119 -3.82 -16.63 -1.48
CA ALA A 119 -3.24 -16.09 -0.25
C ALA A 119 -4.11 -16.43 0.97
N ILE A 120 -5.43 -16.27 0.86
CA ILE A 120 -6.37 -16.60 1.95
C ILE A 120 -6.35 -18.10 2.26
N ARG A 121 -6.33 -18.99 1.24
CA ARG A 121 -6.25 -20.45 1.44
C ARG A 121 -4.98 -20.84 2.19
N ASP A 122 -3.83 -20.32 1.78
CA ASP A 122 -2.57 -20.55 2.46
C ASP A 122 -2.63 -20.05 3.90
N TRP A 123 -3.13 -18.83 4.11
CA TRP A 123 -3.23 -18.25 5.45
C TRP A 123 -4.09 -19.07 6.39
N VAL A 124 -5.28 -19.49 5.98
CA VAL A 124 -6.19 -20.30 6.80
C VAL A 124 -5.54 -21.65 7.16
N THR A 125 -4.80 -22.24 6.24
CA THR A 125 -4.10 -23.51 6.46
C THR A 125 -2.94 -23.39 7.43
N ASN A 126 -2.25 -22.24 7.45
CA ASN A 126 -1.02 -22.03 8.21
C ASN A 126 -1.14 -20.88 9.24
N VAL A 127 -2.34 -20.63 9.75
CA VAL A 127 -2.65 -19.45 10.58
C VAL A 127 -1.78 -19.31 11.82
N GLU A 128 -1.29 -20.41 12.39
CA GLU A 128 -0.51 -20.39 13.63
C GLU A 128 0.81 -19.63 13.47
N ASN A 129 1.55 -19.86 12.40
CA ASN A 129 2.86 -19.25 12.15
C ASN A 129 2.85 -18.14 11.12
N THR A 130 1.75 -17.95 10.39
CA THR A 130 1.63 -17.07 9.23
C THR A 130 0.76 -15.86 9.53
N TYR A 131 1.20 -14.68 9.06
CA TYR A 131 0.43 -13.46 9.06
C TYR A 131 0.06 -13.08 7.62
N TYR A 132 -1.21 -12.85 7.37
CA TYR A 132 -1.68 -12.31 6.10
C TYR A 132 -1.59 -10.78 6.11
N LEU A 133 -0.61 -10.24 5.39
CA LEU A 133 -0.37 -8.81 5.26
C LEU A 133 -1.17 -8.27 4.09
N ILE A 134 -2.38 -7.77 4.37
CA ILE A 134 -3.31 -7.32 3.35
C ILE A 134 -2.99 -5.91 2.85
N GLY A 135 -3.05 -5.70 1.52
CA GLY A 135 -2.75 -4.42 0.89
C GLY A 135 -3.96 -3.56 0.52
N SER A 136 -5.14 -4.12 0.59
CA SER A 136 -6.40 -3.51 0.15
C SER A 136 -7.39 -3.33 1.30
N VAL A 137 -8.37 -2.43 1.13
CA VAL A 137 -9.43 -2.19 2.13
C VAL A 137 -10.58 -3.18 1.89
N VAL A 138 -10.26 -4.46 2.04
CA VAL A 138 -11.17 -5.58 1.78
C VAL A 138 -11.06 -6.62 2.88
N GLY A 139 -11.98 -7.57 2.89
CA GLY A 139 -12.00 -8.67 3.84
C GLY A 139 -12.80 -8.36 5.11
N PRO A 140 -12.84 -9.32 6.04
CA PRO A 140 -13.59 -9.16 7.29
C PRO A 140 -12.91 -8.17 8.24
N HIS A 141 -13.66 -7.69 9.23
CA HIS A 141 -13.06 -6.97 10.35
C HIS A 141 -11.97 -7.84 11.02
N PRO A 142 -10.79 -7.29 11.39
CA PRO A 142 -10.43 -5.86 11.44
C PRO A 142 -9.65 -5.32 10.22
N TYR A 143 -9.52 -6.08 9.13
CA TYR A 143 -8.63 -5.72 8.01
C TYR A 143 -8.88 -4.32 7.41
N PRO A 144 -10.13 -3.94 7.04
CA PRO A 144 -10.37 -2.60 6.50
C PRO A 144 -9.98 -1.47 7.47
N MET A 145 -10.25 -1.68 8.76
CA MET A 145 -9.90 -0.72 9.81
C MET A 145 -8.37 -0.58 9.94
N MET A 146 -7.63 -1.69 9.97
CA MET A 146 -6.17 -1.66 10.07
C MET A 146 -5.54 -0.91 8.87
N VAL A 147 -5.99 -1.22 7.66
CA VAL A 147 -5.48 -0.57 6.45
C VAL A 147 -5.78 0.93 6.49
N ARG A 148 -7.01 1.33 6.85
CA ARG A 148 -7.38 2.72 7.06
C ARG A 148 -6.45 3.40 8.06
N ASP A 149 -6.29 2.83 9.23
CA ASP A 149 -5.56 3.46 10.34
C ASP A 149 -4.07 3.64 10.01
N PHE A 150 -3.44 2.64 9.37
CA PHE A 150 -2.05 2.74 8.94
C PHE A 150 -1.85 3.68 7.74
N GLN A 151 -2.83 3.83 6.86
CA GLN A 151 -2.77 4.76 5.74
C GLN A 151 -3.22 6.18 6.09
N SER A 152 -3.94 6.39 7.20
CA SER A 152 -4.47 7.71 7.58
C SER A 152 -3.38 8.75 7.87
N ILE A 153 -2.12 8.34 7.95
CA ILE A 153 -0.98 9.26 8.02
C ILE A 153 -0.95 10.20 6.80
N ILE A 154 -1.39 9.75 5.63
CA ILE A 154 -1.46 10.53 4.39
C ILE A 154 -2.36 11.76 4.59
N GLY A 155 -3.62 11.54 5.02
CA GLY A 155 -4.59 12.62 5.22
C GLY A 155 -4.21 13.55 6.38
N ARG A 156 -3.71 12.99 7.49
CA ARG A 156 -3.22 13.80 8.63
C ARG A 156 -2.11 14.73 8.22
N GLU A 157 -1.07 14.21 7.58
CA GLU A 157 0.03 15.03 7.08
C GLU A 157 -0.42 16.05 6.03
N THR A 158 -1.30 15.65 5.11
CA THR A 158 -1.85 16.55 4.07
C THR A 158 -2.55 17.75 4.71
N ARG A 159 -3.41 17.50 5.70
CA ARG A 159 -4.12 18.57 6.42
C ARG A 159 -3.17 19.55 7.12
N ASP A 160 -2.19 19.02 7.84
CA ASP A 160 -1.26 19.85 8.60
C ASP A 160 -0.36 20.67 7.66
N GLN A 161 0.13 20.06 6.59
CA GLN A 161 0.94 20.71 5.56
C GLN A 161 0.14 21.76 4.78
N PHE A 162 -1.13 21.48 4.47
CA PHE A 162 -1.99 22.44 3.77
C PHE A 162 -2.26 23.68 4.62
N LYS A 163 -2.53 23.53 5.91
CA LYS A 163 -2.65 24.65 6.85
C LYS A 163 -1.38 25.51 6.87
N THR A 164 -0.22 24.87 6.95
CA THR A 164 1.08 25.57 6.97
C THR A 164 1.31 26.36 5.67
N ILE A 165 1.03 25.76 4.51
CA ILE A 165 1.27 26.39 3.20
C ILE A 165 0.30 27.57 2.95
N THR A 166 -0.93 27.45 3.42
CA THR A 166 -1.96 28.47 3.17
C THR A 166 -2.02 29.56 4.22
N ASN A 167 -1.30 29.41 5.34
CA ASN A 167 -1.36 30.29 6.51
C ASN A 167 -2.80 30.46 7.08
N ILE A 168 -3.66 29.47 6.90
CA ILE A 168 -5.02 29.51 7.39
C ILE A 168 -5.11 28.59 8.61
N GLU A 169 -5.25 29.15 9.80
CA GLU A 169 -5.32 28.40 11.06
C GLU A 169 -6.73 27.84 11.37
N HIS A 170 -7.73 28.20 10.60
CA HIS A 170 -9.10 27.78 10.85
C HIS A 170 -9.29 26.26 10.65
N GLU A 171 -10.12 25.61 11.47
CA GLU A 171 -10.41 24.16 11.34
C GLU A 171 -10.98 23.77 9.97
N SER A 172 -11.62 24.72 9.27
CA SER A 172 -12.13 24.54 7.90
C SER A 172 -11.08 24.64 6.79
N SER A 173 -9.79 24.78 7.12
CA SER A 173 -8.70 24.87 6.15
C SER A 173 -8.37 23.49 5.58
N ILE A 174 -9.23 23.02 4.71
CA ILE A 174 -9.08 21.79 3.93
C ILE A 174 -9.15 22.14 2.44
N PRO A 175 -8.53 21.35 1.57
CA PRO A 175 -8.70 21.50 0.13
C PRO A 175 -10.18 21.40 -0.27
N ASN A 176 -10.61 22.20 -1.24
CA ASN A 176 -11.98 22.14 -1.77
C ASN A 176 -12.30 20.79 -2.44
N THR A 177 -11.28 20.16 -3.00
CA THR A 177 -11.41 18.87 -3.70
C THR A 177 -10.21 17.98 -3.39
N LEU A 178 -10.49 16.73 -3.06
CA LEU A 178 -9.49 15.68 -2.90
C LEU A 178 -9.65 14.66 -4.04
N ILE A 179 -8.54 14.32 -4.68
CA ILE A 179 -8.50 13.32 -5.74
C ILE A 179 -7.52 12.22 -5.33
N ALA A 180 -7.98 10.99 -5.29
CA ALA A 180 -7.17 9.83 -4.95
C ALA A 180 -7.43 8.68 -5.90
N CYS A 181 -6.37 7.98 -6.34
CA CYS A 181 -6.49 6.76 -7.12
C CYS A 181 -7.12 5.65 -6.28
N VAL A 182 -8.03 4.90 -6.87
CA VAL A 182 -8.68 3.74 -6.24
C VAL A 182 -8.37 2.47 -7.01
N GLY A 183 -7.53 1.62 -6.42
CA GLY A 183 -7.41 0.20 -6.78
C GLY A 183 -8.14 -0.62 -5.70
N GLY A 184 -7.40 -1.16 -4.71
CA GLY A 184 -8.00 -1.78 -3.51
C GLY A 184 -8.45 -0.79 -2.43
N GLY A 185 -8.51 0.52 -2.71
CA GLY A 185 -9.03 1.56 -1.83
C GLY A 185 -8.06 2.10 -0.77
N SER A 186 -6.88 1.51 -0.59
CA SER A 186 -5.96 1.87 0.50
C SER A 186 -5.44 3.31 0.42
N ASN A 187 -5.25 3.85 -0.79
CA ASN A 187 -4.85 5.25 -0.98
C ASN A 187 -5.99 6.20 -0.61
N ALA A 188 -7.17 5.97 -1.16
CA ALA A 188 -8.33 6.83 -0.96
C ALA A 188 -8.81 6.87 0.50
N ILE A 189 -8.78 5.73 1.21
CA ILE A 189 -9.19 5.69 2.62
C ILE A 189 -8.15 6.34 3.54
N GLY A 190 -6.90 6.44 3.10
CA GLY A 190 -5.82 7.09 3.85
C GLY A 190 -5.83 8.61 3.74
N MET A 191 -6.48 9.14 2.70
CA MET A 191 -6.62 10.57 2.46
C MET A 191 -7.82 11.14 3.21
#